data_ac1fd695ff5d6ccee771551b6a739e97
#
_entry.id   ac1fd695ff5d6ccee771551b6a739e97
#
_cell.length_a   1.000
_cell.length_b   1.000
_cell.length_c   1.000
_cell.angle_alpha   90.00
_cell.angle_beta   90.00
_cell.angle_gamma   90.00
#
_symmetry.space_group_name_H-M   'P 1'
#
loop_
_entity.id
_entity.type
_entity.pdbx_description
1 polymer ?
#
loop_
_entity_poly.entity_id
_entity_poly.type
_entity_poly.pdbx_seq_one_letter_code
_entity_poly.pdbx_strand_id
1 'polypeptide(L)'
;MEAEKFLFPIVNKLLFSALLSLAVGSTDASPTASADADDASAELISLIDAFDQVTGRFAQTIVDASLQTLEESSGSLALQRPKFRWQVETPFAQLIIADGAEMQIYDPDLAQLSLHDIDKNLGPTPLTILLGDTETLATEFIVSRSTDGAIQRFVLRPRSQSALFLQVELIFQGRLLERLAIWDSAGQLTRIQFSEMQLTQGIEAERFELILPEGTDVIRG
;
A
#
# COMPACT_ATOMS: atom_id res chain seq x y z
N MET A 1 14.30 -7.22 30.12
CA MET A 1 13.38 -6.10 29.91
C MET A 1 13.94 -5.25 28.77
N GLU A 2 14.13 -5.85 27.57
CA GLU A 2 14.61 -5.19 26.34
C GLU A 2 14.25 -5.96 25.04
N ALA A 3 13.26 -6.83 25.09
CA ALA A 3 12.86 -7.65 23.92
C ALA A 3 11.64 -7.12 23.14
N GLU A 4 11.08 -5.96 23.51
CA GLU A 4 9.84 -5.45 22.89
C GLU A 4 10.05 -4.48 21.71
N LYS A 5 11.27 -4.21 21.28
CA LYS A 5 11.55 -3.19 20.26
C LYS A 5 11.76 -3.70 18.84
N PHE A 6 11.68 -5.01 18.58
CA PHE A 6 12.09 -5.56 17.27
C PHE A 6 10.98 -6.18 16.43
N LEU A 7 9.69 -6.11 16.83
CA LEU A 7 8.70 -7.00 16.23
C LEU A 7 7.51 -6.38 15.46
N PHE A 8 7.57 -5.12 15.03
CA PHE A 8 6.50 -4.54 14.20
C PHE A 8 7.03 -3.70 13.03
N PRO A 9 7.65 -4.29 11.99
CA PRO A 9 8.26 -3.41 10.99
C PRO A 9 7.39 -2.96 9.83
N ILE A 10 6.38 -3.69 9.36
CA ILE A 10 5.88 -3.38 8.00
C ILE A 10 4.49 -2.77 7.94
N VAL A 11 3.53 -3.28 8.68
CA VAL A 11 2.13 -2.80 8.60
C VAL A 11 1.85 -1.73 9.65
N ASN A 12 2.46 -1.82 10.82
CA ASN A 12 2.19 -0.90 11.93
C ASN A 12 2.85 0.48 11.78
N LYS A 13 3.93 0.62 11.00
CA LYS A 13 4.52 1.94 10.69
C LYS A 13 3.73 2.75 9.68
N LEU A 14 2.88 2.11 8.88
CA LEU A 14 1.97 2.80 7.97
C LEU A 14 0.66 3.25 8.63
N LEU A 15 0.37 2.76 9.84
CA LEU A 15 -0.93 2.97 10.51
C LEU A 15 -0.88 3.84 11.78
N PHE A 16 0.30 4.08 12.42
CA PHE A 16 0.36 4.79 13.69
C PHE A 16 1.49 5.82 13.76
N SER A 17 1.19 7.07 13.44
CA SER A 17 1.80 8.26 14.04
C SER A 17 0.92 9.47 13.76
N ALA A 18 0.03 9.74 14.69
CA ALA A 18 -0.68 11.02 14.77
C ALA A 18 -0.04 11.86 15.87
N LEU A 19 0.22 13.09 15.58
CA LEU A 19 0.17 14.37 16.27
C LEU A 19 1.43 15.23 16.06
N LEU A 20 1.30 16.38 15.45
CA LEU A 20 1.22 17.73 15.97
C LEU A 20 1.51 18.79 14.91
N SER A 21 0.57 19.61 14.71
CA SER A 21 0.24 20.95 14.25
C SER A 21 1.27 21.96 13.70
N LEU A 22 0.70 22.76 12.74
CA LEU A 22 0.77 24.23 12.45
C LEU A 22 1.82 24.68 11.43
N ALA A 23 1.44 25.30 10.34
CA ALA A 23 0.90 26.55 9.94
C ALA A 23 1.21 26.93 8.47
N VAL A 24 0.16 27.30 7.75
CA VAL A 24 -0.05 28.33 6.72
C VAL A 24 1.05 28.71 5.72
N GLY A 25 0.70 28.55 4.42
CA GLY A 25 1.29 29.28 3.30
C GLY A 25 0.50 29.00 2.02
N SER A 26 -0.37 29.92 1.62
CA SER A 26 -1.13 29.86 0.37
C SER A 26 -0.23 30.23 -0.81
N THR A 27 -0.20 29.42 -1.87
CA THR A 27 0.30 29.80 -3.18
C THR A 27 -0.72 29.42 -4.24
N ASP A 28 -1.16 30.40 -5.01
CA ASP A 28 -2.08 30.27 -6.14
C ASP A 28 -1.50 29.34 -7.22
N ALA A 29 -2.22 28.28 -7.53
CA ALA A 29 -1.90 27.36 -8.63
C ALA A 29 -2.56 27.86 -9.93
N SER A 30 -1.80 27.95 -10.99
CA SER A 30 -2.27 28.31 -12.33
C SER A 30 -3.25 27.26 -12.88
N PRO A 31 -4.31 27.66 -13.61
CA PRO A 31 -5.39 26.76 -14.06
C PRO A 31 -4.97 25.64 -15.02
N THR A 32 -3.82 25.75 -15.66
CA THR A 32 -3.31 24.72 -16.59
C THR A 32 -2.85 23.45 -15.84
N ALA A 33 -2.28 23.61 -14.64
CA ALA A 33 -1.81 22.48 -13.83
C ALA A 33 -2.95 21.62 -13.26
N SER A 34 -4.15 22.20 -13.12
CA SER A 34 -5.33 21.46 -12.61
C SER A 34 -5.90 20.50 -13.66
N ALA A 35 -5.99 20.91 -14.92
CA ALA A 35 -6.55 20.06 -16.00
C ALA A 35 -5.67 18.84 -16.28
N ASP A 36 -4.34 18.99 -16.26
CA ASP A 36 -3.40 17.90 -16.46
C ASP A 36 -3.44 16.90 -15.26
N ALA A 37 -3.67 17.40 -14.05
CA ALA A 37 -3.80 16.56 -12.85
C ALA A 37 -5.11 15.77 -12.83
N ASP A 38 -6.22 16.35 -13.28
CA ASP A 38 -7.52 15.68 -13.37
C ASP A 38 -7.48 14.56 -14.41
N ASP A 39 -6.83 14.79 -15.56
CA ASP A 39 -6.62 13.77 -16.60
C ASP A 39 -5.72 12.63 -16.10
N ALA A 40 -4.62 12.94 -15.39
CA ALA A 40 -3.74 11.96 -14.80
C ALA A 40 -4.45 11.12 -13.72
N SER A 41 -5.31 11.74 -12.90
CA SER A 41 -6.12 11.04 -11.91
C SER A 41 -7.11 10.08 -12.57
N ALA A 42 -7.82 10.52 -13.59
CA ALA A 42 -8.80 9.70 -14.31
C ALA A 42 -8.15 8.48 -14.97
N GLU A 43 -6.96 8.65 -15.55
CA GLU A 43 -6.24 7.54 -16.16
C GLU A 43 -5.72 6.55 -15.12
N LEU A 44 -5.16 7.03 -14.00
CA LEU A 44 -4.74 6.16 -12.91
C LEU A 44 -5.93 5.37 -12.34
N ILE A 45 -7.07 6.00 -12.13
CA ILE A 45 -8.31 5.34 -11.68
C ILE A 45 -8.69 4.23 -12.66
N SER A 46 -8.67 4.51 -13.96
CA SER A 46 -8.98 3.50 -14.99
C SER A 46 -8.03 2.30 -14.95
N LEU A 47 -6.74 2.52 -14.67
CA LEU A 47 -5.77 1.43 -14.52
C LEU A 47 -6.03 0.63 -13.23
N ILE A 48 -6.31 1.32 -12.13
CA ILE A 48 -6.62 0.67 -10.85
C ILE A 48 -7.92 -0.13 -10.95
N ASP A 49 -8.96 0.39 -11.58
CA ASP A 49 -10.24 -0.31 -11.77
C ASP A 49 -10.08 -1.56 -12.65
N ALA A 50 -9.17 -1.50 -13.63
CA ALA A 50 -8.86 -2.66 -14.46
C ALA A 50 -8.08 -3.75 -13.71
N PHE A 51 -7.59 -3.46 -12.51
CA PHE A 51 -6.79 -4.31 -11.63
C PHE A 51 -7.67 -4.99 -10.57
N ASP A 52 -8.83 -5.48 -10.99
CA ASP A 52 -9.86 -6.01 -10.07
C ASP A 52 -9.50 -7.39 -9.52
N GLN A 53 -8.94 -8.26 -10.35
CA GLN A 53 -8.48 -9.58 -9.95
C GLN A 53 -7.07 -9.85 -10.46
N VAL A 54 -6.13 -10.00 -9.55
CA VAL A 54 -4.73 -10.19 -9.89
C VAL A 54 -4.03 -11.10 -8.89
N THR A 55 -3.09 -11.88 -9.40
CA THR A 55 -2.11 -12.60 -8.59
C THR A 55 -0.71 -12.21 -9.04
N GLY A 56 0.28 -12.37 -8.15
CA GLY A 56 1.66 -12.05 -8.48
C GLY A 56 2.61 -12.30 -7.33
N ARG A 57 3.84 -11.88 -7.56
CA ARG A 57 4.91 -11.89 -6.56
C ARG A 57 5.41 -10.48 -6.33
N PHE A 58 6.01 -10.26 -5.18
CA PHE A 58 6.65 -8.99 -4.85
C PHE A 58 8.03 -9.21 -4.21
N ALA A 59 8.89 -8.22 -4.39
CA ALA A 59 10.10 -8.00 -3.61
C ALA A 59 10.05 -6.58 -3.06
N GLN A 60 10.19 -6.43 -1.75
CA GLN A 60 10.14 -5.17 -1.04
C GLN A 60 11.50 -4.86 -0.44
N THR A 61 11.91 -3.60 -0.52
CA THR A 61 13.09 -3.05 0.15
C THR A 61 12.71 -1.76 0.86
N ILE A 62 13.06 -1.63 2.12
CA ILE A 62 12.92 -0.41 2.90
C ILE A 62 14.31 0.15 3.16
N VAL A 63 14.50 1.43 2.82
CA VAL A 63 15.75 2.16 3.07
C VAL A 63 15.48 3.38 3.94
N ASP A 64 16.49 3.79 4.71
CA ASP A 64 16.44 5.04 5.47
C ASP A 64 16.79 6.27 4.60
N ALA A 65 16.79 7.45 5.21
CA ALA A 65 17.14 8.71 4.55
C ALA A 65 18.59 8.74 4.02
N SER A 66 19.48 7.87 4.51
CA SER A 66 20.85 7.71 4.04
C SER A 66 20.97 6.65 2.94
N LEU A 67 19.84 6.09 2.48
CA LEU A 67 19.73 5.00 1.52
C LEU A 67 20.34 3.67 2.03
N GLN A 68 20.51 3.52 3.34
CA GLN A 68 20.88 2.24 3.92
C GLN A 68 19.65 1.32 4.00
N THR A 69 19.82 0.09 3.56
CA THR A 69 18.78 -0.92 3.63
C THR A 69 18.48 -1.26 5.09
N LEU A 70 17.23 -1.05 5.48
CA LEU A 70 16.70 -1.41 6.80
C LEU A 70 16.08 -2.80 6.77
N GLU A 71 15.42 -3.15 5.66
CA GLU A 71 14.67 -4.38 5.52
C GLU A 71 14.54 -4.79 4.07
N GLU A 72 14.56 -6.10 3.84
CA GLU A 72 14.22 -6.73 2.56
C GLU A 72 13.27 -7.88 2.84
N SER A 73 12.21 -7.97 2.04
CA SER A 73 11.24 -9.06 2.12
C SER A 73 10.71 -9.42 0.75
N SER A 74 10.19 -10.64 0.62
CA SER A 74 9.55 -11.07 -0.62
C SER A 74 8.45 -12.07 -0.35
N GLY A 75 7.56 -12.21 -1.34
CA GLY A 75 6.43 -13.10 -1.19
C GLY A 75 5.48 -13.06 -2.37
N SER A 76 4.23 -13.37 -2.09
CA SER A 76 3.16 -13.46 -3.08
C SER A 76 1.94 -12.62 -2.67
N LEU A 77 1.15 -12.23 -3.66
CA LEU A 77 -0.07 -11.49 -3.45
C LEU A 77 -1.23 -12.06 -4.28
N ALA A 78 -2.42 -11.84 -3.78
CA ALA A 78 -3.66 -12.01 -4.51
C ALA A 78 -4.63 -10.89 -4.16
N LEU A 79 -5.29 -10.35 -5.16
CA LEU A 79 -6.32 -9.33 -5.03
C LEU A 79 -7.56 -9.81 -5.79
N GLN A 80 -8.70 -9.75 -5.14
CA GLN A 80 -10.04 -9.87 -5.72
C GLN A 80 -10.94 -8.95 -4.93
N ARG A 81 -11.04 -7.70 -5.35
CA ARG A 81 -11.70 -6.67 -4.55
C ARG A 81 -13.07 -7.09 -4.03
N PRO A 82 -13.35 -6.79 -2.74
CA PRO A 82 -12.52 -6.07 -1.79
C PRO A 82 -11.48 -6.93 -1.04
N LYS A 83 -11.32 -8.22 -1.42
CA LYS A 83 -10.43 -9.15 -0.74
C LYS A 83 -8.99 -8.98 -1.22
N PHE A 84 -8.07 -9.03 -0.27
CA PHE A 84 -6.65 -8.91 -0.50
C PHE A 84 -5.89 -9.91 0.36
N ARG A 85 -4.88 -10.55 -0.23
CA ARG A 85 -3.91 -11.39 0.45
C ARG A 85 -2.51 -10.93 0.12
N TRP A 86 -1.71 -10.70 1.15
CA TRP A 86 -0.29 -10.39 1.06
C TRP A 86 0.46 -11.37 1.94
N GLN A 87 1.26 -12.22 1.34
CA GLN A 87 2.01 -13.25 2.05
C GLN A 87 3.49 -12.97 1.92
N VAL A 88 4.13 -12.54 3.00
CA VAL A 88 5.57 -12.49 3.12
C VAL A 88 6.08 -13.91 3.35
N GLU A 89 7.04 -14.33 2.55
CA GLU A 89 7.64 -15.67 2.59
C GLU A 89 9.05 -15.61 3.18
N THR A 90 9.77 -14.50 2.96
CA THR A 90 11.13 -14.27 3.44
C THR A 90 11.31 -12.83 3.89
N PRO A 91 12.17 -12.55 4.90
CA PRO A 91 12.91 -13.51 5.74
C PRO A 91 12.03 -14.13 6.81
N PHE A 92 11.00 -13.41 7.29
CA PHE A 92 10.06 -13.88 8.32
C PHE A 92 8.67 -14.00 7.71
N ALA A 93 8.08 -15.18 7.86
CA ALA A 93 6.75 -15.42 7.31
C ALA A 93 5.70 -14.54 7.98
N GLN A 94 4.86 -13.88 7.18
CA GLN A 94 3.72 -13.12 7.67
C GLN A 94 2.60 -13.20 6.64
N LEU A 95 1.37 -13.31 7.11
CA LEU A 95 0.21 -13.34 6.24
C LEU A 95 -0.76 -12.22 6.61
N ILE A 96 -1.06 -11.38 5.63
CA ILE A 96 -2.04 -10.31 5.76
C ILE A 96 -3.20 -10.65 4.84
N ILE A 97 -4.40 -10.69 5.40
CA ILE A 97 -5.65 -10.84 4.66
C ILE A 97 -6.56 -9.68 5.02
N ALA A 98 -7.15 -9.07 4.01
CA ALA A 98 -8.19 -8.06 4.16
C ALA A 98 -9.42 -8.49 3.37
N ASP A 99 -10.62 -8.21 3.89
CA ASP A 99 -11.90 -8.50 3.21
C ASP A 99 -12.70 -7.24 2.85
N GLY A 100 -12.11 -6.08 3.11
CA GLY A 100 -12.72 -4.77 2.92
C GLY A 100 -13.35 -4.19 4.19
N ALA A 101 -13.52 -4.98 5.26
CA ALA A 101 -14.03 -4.54 6.56
C ALA A 101 -13.00 -4.77 7.68
N GLU A 102 -12.34 -5.91 7.69
CA GLU A 102 -11.33 -6.30 8.67
C GLU A 102 -10.03 -6.68 7.96
N MET A 103 -8.91 -6.35 8.60
CA MET A 103 -7.58 -6.79 8.23
C MET A 103 -7.04 -7.73 9.30
N GLN A 104 -6.62 -8.90 8.88
CA GLN A 104 -6.06 -9.98 9.68
C GLN A 104 -4.57 -10.07 9.40
N ILE A 105 -3.73 -9.96 10.42
CA ILE A 105 -2.29 -10.08 10.32
C ILE A 105 -1.86 -11.27 11.16
N TYR A 106 -1.44 -12.34 10.51
CA TYR A 106 -0.96 -13.55 11.15
C TYR A 106 0.56 -13.64 11.07
N ASP A 107 1.18 -13.76 12.22
CA ASP A 107 2.61 -14.03 12.39
C ASP A 107 2.79 -15.46 12.90
N PRO A 108 3.25 -16.39 12.06
CA PRO A 108 3.42 -17.79 12.47
C PRO A 108 4.54 -18.01 13.47
N ASP A 109 5.61 -17.18 13.45
CA ASP A 109 6.74 -17.32 14.36
C ASP A 109 6.35 -16.94 15.80
N LEU A 110 5.36 -16.05 15.94
CA LEU A 110 4.80 -15.66 17.24
C LEU A 110 3.54 -16.48 17.60
N ALA A 111 3.01 -17.27 16.67
CA ALA A 111 1.69 -17.89 16.76
C ALA A 111 0.60 -16.86 17.13
N GLN A 112 0.63 -15.68 16.52
CA GLN A 112 -0.23 -14.53 16.84
C GLN A 112 -1.03 -14.06 15.65
N LEU A 113 -2.32 -13.80 15.87
CA LEU A 113 -3.22 -13.12 14.95
C LEU A 113 -3.62 -11.76 15.51
N SER A 114 -3.35 -10.70 14.76
CA SER A 114 -3.85 -9.36 15.05
C SER A 114 -5.01 -9.02 14.13
N LEU A 115 -6.13 -8.55 14.70
CA LEU A 115 -7.33 -8.14 13.99
C LEU A 115 -7.47 -6.64 14.06
N HIS A 116 -7.65 -5.98 12.92
CA HIS A 116 -7.83 -4.54 12.80
C HIS A 116 -9.04 -4.23 11.92
N ASP A 117 -9.93 -3.39 12.41
CA ASP A 117 -11.01 -2.88 11.57
C ASP A 117 -10.42 -1.97 10.48
N ILE A 118 -10.80 -2.21 9.22
CA ILE A 118 -10.51 -1.29 8.13
C ILE A 118 -11.52 -0.15 8.24
N ASP A 119 -11.20 0.82 9.09
CA ASP A 119 -12.02 2.03 9.21
C ASP A 119 -11.90 2.82 7.90
N LYS A 120 -13.04 3.25 7.35
CA LYS A 120 -13.10 4.20 6.22
C LYS A 120 -12.43 5.54 6.54
N ASN A 121 -12.10 5.76 7.81
CA ASN A 121 -11.36 6.93 8.30
C ASN A 121 -9.83 6.73 8.36
N LEU A 122 -9.28 5.59 7.93
CA LEU A 122 -7.82 5.36 7.88
C LEU A 122 -7.09 6.34 6.95
N GLY A 123 -7.84 7.20 6.27
CA GLY A 123 -7.29 8.16 5.32
C GLY A 123 -6.64 7.48 4.10
N PRO A 124 -6.11 8.29 3.19
CA PRO A 124 -5.51 7.78 1.98
C PRO A 124 -4.20 7.07 2.30
N THR A 125 -4.19 5.74 2.25
CA THR A 125 -2.99 4.91 2.35
C THR A 125 -2.69 4.24 1.01
N PRO A 126 -1.43 3.84 0.74
CA PRO A 126 -1.12 3.07 -0.46
C PRO A 126 -1.94 1.78 -0.58
N LEU A 127 -2.29 1.16 0.55
CA LEU A 127 -3.15 -0.01 0.58
C LEU A 127 -4.58 0.32 0.14
N THR A 128 -5.19 1.41 0.64
CA THR A 128 -6.55 1.81 0.25
C THR A 128 -6.63 2.15 -1.24
N ILE A 129 -5.58 2.75 -1.81
CA ILE A 129 -5.47 2.99 -3.25
C ILE A 129 -5.48 1.67 -4.02
N LEU A 130 -4.65 0.69 -3.63
CA LEU A 130 -4.59 -0.63 -4.28
C LEU A 130 -5.90 -1.40 -4.12
N LEU A 131 -6.60 -1.24 -2.99
CA LEU A 131 -7.91 -1.82 -2.76
C LEU A 131 -9.03 -1.14 -3.56
N GLY A 132 -8.72 -0.07 -4.29
CA GLY A 132 -9.65 0.57 -5.24
C GLY A 132 -10.49 1.69 -4.62
N ASP A 133 -10.01 2.34 -3.58
CA ASP A 133 -10.60 3.58 -3.09
C ASP A 133 -10.24 4.74 -4.04
N THR A 134 -10.89 4.73 -5.20
CA THR A 134 -10.64 5.71 -6.26
C THR A 134 -11.26 7.08 -5.95
N GLU A 135 -12.27 7.15 -5.08
CA GLU A 135 -12.85 8.41 -4.63
C GLU A 135 -11.85 9.18 -3.77
N THR A 136 -11.22 8.50 -2.81
CA THR A 136 -10.13 9.07 -2.00
C THR A 136 -8.94 9.49 -2.86
N LEU A 137 -8.59 8.72 -3.89
CA LEU A 137 -7.52 9.07 -4.80
C LEU A 137 -7.78 10.41 -5.49
N ALA A 138 -8.96 10.63 -6.02
CA ALA A 138 -9.33 11.85 -6.74
C ALA A 138 -9.37 13.08 -5.82
N THR A 139 -9.83 12.92 -4.57
CA THR A 139 -10.05 14.03 -3.63
C THR A 139 -8.82 14.38 -2.80
N GLU A 140 -8.05 13.38 -2.36
CA GLU A 140 -6.98 13.56 -1.37
C GLU A 140 -5.58 13.70 -1.98
N PHE A 141 -5.43 13.42 -3.30
CA PHE A 141 -4.13 13.49 -3.96
C PHE A 141 -4.07 14.52 -5.09
N ILE A 142 -2.88 15.02 -5.31
CA ILE A 142 -2.47 15.67 -6.57
C ILE A 142 -1.72 14.59 -7.34
N VAL A 143 -2.26 14.22 -8.50
CA VAL A 143 -1.66 13.20 -9.36
C VAL A 143 -0.95 13.87 -10.52
N SER A 144 0.26 13.43 -10.81
CA SER A 144 0.98 13.79 -12.03
C SER A 144 1.40 12.53 -12.78
N ARG A 145 1.41 12.60 -14.11
CA ARG A 145 1.74 11.48 -14.98
C ARG A 145 2.91 11.83 -15.90
N SER A 146 3.74 10.86 -16.16
CA SER A 146 4.70 10.87 -17.27
C SER A 146 4.67 9.53 -17.98
N THR A 147 4.86 9.53 -19.31
CA THR A 147 4.79 8.34 -20.16
C THR A 147 6.06 8.21 -20.98
N ASP A 148 6.60 6.98 -21.05
CA ASP A 148 7.72 6.63 -21.89
C ASP A 148 7.42 5.28 -22.57
N GLY A 149 6.98 5.32 -23.83
CA GLY A 149 6.48 4.15 -24.54
C GLY A 149 5.29 3.50 -23.84
N ALA A 150 5.44 2.24 -23.45
CA ALA A 150 4.41 1.49 -22.70
C ALA A 150 4.49 1.69 -21.17
N ILE A 151 5.49 2.43 -20.68
CA ILE A 151 5.68 2.69 -19.27
C ILE A 151 4.93 3.96 -18.89
N GLN A 152 4.07 3.86 -17.90
CA GLN A 152 3.36 4.99 -17.33
C GLN A 152 3.77 5.13 -15.85
N ARG A 153 4.23 6.32 -15.49
CA ARG A 153 4.60 6.68 -14.13
C ARG A 153 3.60 7.67 -13.58
N PHE A 154 3.00 7.37 -12.46
CA PHE A 154 2.13 8.25 -11.71
C PHE A 154 2.79 8.62 -10.40
N VAL A 155 2.80 9.90 -10.08
CA VAL A 155 3.29 10.43 -8.80
C VAL A 155 2.11 11.10 -8.09
N LEU A 156 1.80 10.59 -6.91
CA LEU A 156 0.71 11.05 -6.05
C LEU A 156 1.31 11.80 -4.87
N ARG A 157 0.87 13.03 -4.67
CA ARG A 157 1.22 13.81 -3.48
C ARG A 157 -0.04 14.12 -2.70
N PRO A 158 -0.07 13.81 -1.38
CA PRO A 158 -1.20 14.15 -0.55
C PRO A 158 -1.46 15.66 -0.57
N ARG A 159 -2.73 16.06 -0.60
CA ARG A 159 -3.13 17.47 -0.43
C ARG A 159 -2.99 17.89 1.03
N SER A 160 -3.14 16.97 1.96
CA SER A 160 -2.98 17.19 3.39
C SER A 160 -1.51 17.19 3.79
N GLN A 161 -1.09 18.20 4.57
CA GLN A 161 0.26 18.26 5.16
C GLN A 161 0.44 17.31 6.35
N SER A 162 -0.65 16.78 6.90
CA SER A 162 -0.64 15.80 8.00
C SER A 162 -0.60 14.35 7.52
N ALA A 163 -0.42 14.11 6.23
CA ALA A 163 -0.32 12.76 5.69
C ALA A 163 0.93 12.05 6.21
N LEU A 164 0.80 10.74 6.45
CA LEU A 164 1.89 9.89 6.95
C LEU A 164 3.00 9.68 5.92
N PHE A 165 2.75 10.01 4.66
CA PHE A 165 3.71 9.90 3.57
C PHE A 165 3.72 11.18 2.72
N LEU A 166 4.85 11.44 2.11
CA LEU A 166 5.11 12.63 1.32
C LEU A 166 4.76 12.41 -0.16
N GLN A 167 4.96 11.19 -0.64
CA GLN A 167 4.77 10.83 -2.04
C GLN A 167 4.56 9.34 -2.19
N VAL A 168 3.71 8.98 -3.13
CA VAL A 168 3.58 7.60 -3.67
C VAL A 168 3.89 7.65 -5.16
N GLU A 169 4.65 6.70 -5.66
CA GLU A 169 4.91 6.51 -7.08
C GLU A 169 4.42 5.14 -7.51
N LEU A 170 3.66 5.11 -8.59
CA LEU A 170 3.16 3.90 -9.24
C LEU A 170 3.71 3.85 -10.65
N ILE A 171 4.32 2.74 -11.03
CA ILE A 171 4.82 2.50 -12.38
C ILE A 171 4.07 1.31 -12.96
N PHE A 172 3.39 1.57 -14.06
CA PHE A 172 2.70 0.56 -14.85
C PHE A 172 3.45 0.27 -16.14
N GLN A 173 3.48 -1.00 -16.54
CA GLN A 173 3.84 -1.44 -17.88
C GLN A 173 2.60 -1.95 -18.56
N GLY A 174 2.08 -1.18 -19.50
CA GLY A 174 0.74 -1.40 -20.05
C GLY A 174 -0.31 -1.32 -18.96
N ARG A 175 -0.97 -2.44 -18.64
CA ARG A 175 -2.03 -2.51 -17.61
C ARG A 175 -1.55 -3.15 -16.30
N LEU A 176 -0.31 -3.59 -16.21
CA LEU A 176 0.22 -4.27 -15.02
C LEU A 176 1.06 -3.30 -14.18
N LEU A 177 0.79 -3.28 -12.89
CA LEU A 177 1.61 -2.56 -11.93
C LEU A 177 2.97 -3.27 -11.81
N GLU A 178 4.03 -2.55 -12.11
CA GLU A 178 5.41 -3.05 -12.06
C GLU A 178 6.11 -2.64 -10.76
N ARG A 179 5.90 -1.39 -10.33
CA ARG A 179 6.53 -0.84 -9.12
C ARG A 179 5.60 0.05 -8.33
N LEU A 180 5.81 0.02 -7.03
CA LEU A 180 5.27 0.97 -6.07
C LEU A 180 6.43 1.50 -5.23
N ALA A 181 6.48 2.81 -5.02
CA ALA A 181 7.42 3.43 -4.09
C ALA A 181 6.70 4.42 -3.19
N ILE A 182 7.04 4.43 -1.90
CA ILE A 182 6.42 5.27 -0.88
C ILE A 182 7.53 5.98 -0.13
N TRP A 183 7.49 7.31 -0.12
CA TRP A 183 8.32 8.16 0.73
C TRP A 183 7.50 8.59 1.93
N ASP A 184 7.88 8.16 3.10
CA ASP A 184 7.20 8.53 4.33
C ASP A 184 7.73 9.85 4.93
N SER A 185 7.00 10.36 5.93
CA SER A 185 7.38 11.61 6.61
C SER A 185 8.60 11.45 7.52
N ALA A 186 9.04 10.24 7.83
CA ALA A 186 10.25 9.95 8.60
C ALA A 186 11.51 9.85 7.71
N GLY A 187 11.37 10.04 6.38
CA GLY A 187 12.44 9.96 5.41
C GLY A 187 12.80 8.55 4.97
N GLN A 188 11.94 7.57 5.26
CA GLN A 188 12.12 6.21 4.76
C GLN A 188 11.52 6.09 3.35
N LEU A 189 12.11 5.23 2.56
CA LEU A 189 11.63 4.87 1.23
C LEU A 189 11.34 3.37 1.19
N THR A 190 10.07 3.01 1.03
CA THR A 190 9.65 1.65 0.73
C THR A 190 9.55 1.50 -0.79
N ARG A 191 10.22 0.52 -1.35
CA ARG A 191 10.12 0.13 -2.77
C ARG A 191 9.57 -1.28 -2.87
N ILE A 192 8.58 -1.47 -3.72
CA ILE A 192 8.01 -2.78 -4.02
C ILE A 192 8.13 -2.99 -5.53
N GLN A 193 8.83 -4.04 -5.91
CA GLN A 193 8.89 -4.52 -7.29
C GLN A 193 7.93 -5.69 -7.42
N PHE A 194 7.01 -5.59 -8.36
CA PHE A 194 6.08 -6.68 -8.69
C PHE A 194 6.63 -7.51 -9.85
N SER A 195 6.36 -8.80 -9.81
CA SER A 195 6.73 -9.75 -10.85
C SER A 195 5.67 -10.84 -10.98
N GLU A 196 5.68 -11.56 -12.10
CA GLU A 196 4.72 -12.63 -12.36
C GLU A 196 3.25 -12.18 -12.21
N MET A 197 3.00 -10.90 -12.46
CA MET A 197 1.67 -10.31 -12.31
C MET A 197 0.74 -10.81 -13.41
N GLN A 198 -0.39 -11.37 -13.02
CA GLN A 198 -1.39 -11.93 -13.91
C GLN A 198 -2.77 -11.38 -13.55
N LEU A 199 -3.40 -10.70 -14.51
CA LEU A 199 -4.83 -10.43 -14.44
C LEU A 199 -5.55 -11.76 -14.64
N THR A 200 -6.40 -12.12 -13.69
CA THR A 200 -7.10 -13.40 -13.68
C THR A 200 -8.61 -13.21 -13.59
N GLN A 201 -9.37 -14.28 -13.76
CA GLN A 201 -10.80 -14.29 -13.51
C GLN A 201 -11.11 -15.47 -12.60
N GLY A 202 -11.70 -15.15 -11.43
CA GLY A 202 -12.08 -16.16 -10.46
C GLY A 202 -10.89 -16.71 -9.67
N ILE A 203 -10.48 -15.98 -8.63
CA ILE A 203 -9.59 -16.51 -7.60
C ILE A 203 -10.45 -17.28 -6.61
N GLU A 204 -10.07 -18.52 -6.30
CA GLU A 204 -10.80 -19.35 -5.34
C GLU A 204 -10.94 -18.66 -3.98
N ALA A 205 -12.12 -18.73 -3.39
CA ALA A 205 -12.45 -18.00 -2.16
C ALA A 205 -11.54 -18.41 -0.99
N GLU A 206 -11.16 -19.67 -0.96
CA GLU A 206 -10.29 -20.30 0.05
C GLU A 206 -8.91 -19.64 0.09
N ARG A 207 -8.48 -19.00 -1.01
CA ARG A 207 -7.21 -18.27 -1.04
C ARG A 207 -7.21 -17.06 -0.11
N PHE A 208 -8.37 -16.54 0.23
CA PHE A 208 -8.54 -15.40 1.15
C PHE A 208 -8.98 -15.83 2.55
N GLU A 209 -8.93 -17.11 2.84
CA GLU A 209 -9.24 -17.64 4.16
C GLU A 209 -7.95 -17.89 4.95
N LEU A 210 -8.01 -17.62 6.25
CA LEU A 210 -6.95 -17.89 7.19
C LEU A 210 -7.33 -19.09 8.05
N ILE A 211 -6.55 -20.17 7.91
CA ILE A 211 -6.68 -21.34 8.77
C ILE A 211 -5.62 -21.21 9.87
N LEU A 212 -6.08 -20.97 11.08
CA LEU A 212 -5.20 -20.81 12.24
C LEU A 212 -4.81 -22.15 12.84
N PRO A 213 -3.53 -22.35 13.17
CA PRO A 213 -3.11 -23.47 14.01
C PRO A 213 -3.72 -23.39 15.41
N GLU A 214 -3.85 -24.54 16.06
CA GLU A 214 -4.27 -24.61 17.46
C GLU A 214 -3.25 -23.87 18.36
N GLY A 215 -3.74 -23.09 19.30
CA GLY A 215 -2.88 -22.31 20.21
C GLY A 215 -2.46 -20.94 19.69
N THR A 216 -2.99 -20.49 18.54
CA THR A 216 -2.78 -19.12 18.07
C THR A 216 -3.41 -18.12 19.03
N ASP A 217 -2.64 -17.14 19.49
CA ASP A 217 -3.13 -16.01 20.28
C ASP A 217 -3.80 -14.97 19.38
N VAL A 218 -4.95 -14.44 19.82
CA VAL A 218 -5.75 -13.50 19.03
C VAL A 218 -5.84 -12.16 19.74
N ILE A 219 -5.32 -11.11 19.11
CA ILE A 219 -5.33 -9.74 19.62
C ILE A 219 -6.23 -8.88 18.72
N ARG A 220 -7.05 -8.04 19.33
CA ARG A 220 -7.80 -6.99 18.64
C ARG A 220 -7.18 -5.63 18.92
N GLY A 221 -6.89 -4.87 17.85
CA GLY A 221 -6.36 -3.51 17.90
C GLY A 221 -7.45 -2.45 17.79
#